data_c3c3e7f55aaa16fd46bea75564e6074b
#
_entry.id   c3c3e7f55aaa16fd46bea75564e6074b
#
_cell.length_a   1.000
_cell.length_b   1.000
_cell.length_c   1.000
_cell.angle_alpha   90.00
_cell.angle_beta   90.00
_cell.angle_gamma   90.00
#
_symmetry.space_group_name_H-M   'P 1'
#
loop_
_entity.id
_entity.type
_entity.pdbx_description
1 polymer ?
#
loop_
_entity_poly.entity_id
_entity_poly.type
_entity_poly.pdbx_seq_one_letter_code
_entity_poly.pdbx_strand_id
1 'polypeptide(L)'
;MTQPKPGEVYWVDLGMAGKVRPLMVVSREDENAPRALAVCVPLTTEIRGGDYEVNLPRVRWMPGAGHGVANVQGITSIEYRRLERRAGRFEPSVVDGVRTAVAWMLELKAP
;
A
#
# COMPACT_ATOMS: atom_id res chain seq x y z
N MET A 1 17.49 -11.17 -0.38
CA MET A 1 16.36 -10.27 -0.63
C MET A 1 16.15 -9.33 0.54
N THR A 2 16.05 -8.05 0.25
CA THR A 2 15.77 -7.05 1.29
C THR A 2 14.33 -7.17 1.75
N GLN A 3 14.09 -7.04 3.05
CA GLN A 3 12.73 -7.04 3.60
C GLN A 3 11.95 -5.85 3.08
N PRO A 4 10.68 -6.02 2.68
CA PRO A 4 9.82 -4.89 2.35
C PRO A 4 9.59 -4.03 3.59
N LYS A 5 9.66 -2.72 3.42
CA LYS A 5 9.52 -1.78 4.54
C LYS A 5 8.22 -1.00 4.41
N PRO A 6 7.57 -0.67 5.53
CA PRO A 6 6.35 0.14 5.50
C PRO A 6 6.59 1.45 4.74
N GLY A 7 5.64 1.79 3.88
CA GLY A 7 5.70 2.98 3.05
C GLY A 7 6.31 2.76 1.67
N GLU A 8 7.06 1.68 1.48
CA GLU A 8 7.57 1.35 0.15
C GLU A 8 6.42 0.98 -0.76
N VAL A 9 6.49 1.46 -2.01
CA VAL A 9 5.48 1.19 -3.03
C VAL A 9 6.12 0.38 -4.14
N TYR A 10 5.44 -0.68 -4.54
CA TYR A 10 5.89 -1.57 -5.61
C TYR A 10 4.82 -1.69 -6.68
N TRP A 11 5.27 -1.78 -7.94
CA TRP A 11 4.40 -2.11 -9.06
C TRP A 11 4.21 -3.62 -9.08
N VAL A 12 2.97 -4.07 -8.92
CA VAL A 12 2.66 -5.50 -8.82
C VAL A 12 1.60 -5.88 -9.84
N ASP A 13 1.86 -6.96 -10.58
CA ASP A 13 0.87 -7.57 -11.46
C ASP A 13 -0.03 -8.45 -10.61
N LEU A 14 -1.30 -8.06 -10.50
CA LEU A 14 -2.28 -8.80 -9.70
C LEU A 14 -2.97 -9.91 -10.50
N GLY A 15 -2.56 -10.11 -11.76
CA GLY A 15 -3.12 -11.17 -12.60
C GLY A 15 -4.50 -10.89 -13.16
N MET A 16 -5.06 -9.73 -12.86
CA MET A 16 -6.38 -9.35 -13.33
C MET A 16 -6.26 -8.41 -14.53
N ALA A 17 -6.76 -8.84 -15.69
CA ALA A 17 -6.77 -8.05 -16.91
C ALA A 17 -5.38 -7.51 -17.32
N GLY A 18 -4.31 -8.21 -16.90
CA GLY A 18 -2.93 -7.83 -17.25
C GLY A 18 -2.50 -6.48 -16.72
N LYS A 19 -3.14 -5.98 -15.67
CA LYS A 19 -2.82 -4.66 -15.15
C LYS A 19 -1.86 -4.72 -13.98
N VAL A 20 -0.83 -3.89 -14.07
CA VAL A 20 0.13 -3.66 -12.99
C VAL A 20 -0.40 -2.50 -12.15
N ARG A 21 -0.40 -2.69 -10.81
CA ARG A 21 -0.91 -1.70 -9.87
C ARG A 21 0.15 -1.33 -8.86
N PRO A 22 0.17 -0.07 -8.40
CA PRO A 22 1.06 0.30 -7.30
C PRO A 22 0.43 -0.11 -5.98
N LEU A 23 1.23 -0.77 -5.14
CA LEU A 23 0.81 -1.23 -3.82
C LEU A 23 1.77 -0.68 -2.77
N MET A 24 1.22 -0.12 -1.68
CA MET A 24 2.01 0.37 -0.56
C MET A 24 2.10 -0.70 0.50
N VAL A 25 3.31 -1.02 0.93
CA VAL A 25 3.53 -1.92 2.08
C VAL A 25 3.10 -1.20 3.35
N VAL A 26 2.22 -1.83 4.13
CA VAL A 26 1.74 -1.28 5.40
C VAL A 26 2.06 -2.18 6.59
N SER A 27 2.48 -3.43 6.35
CA SER A 27 2.92 -4.32 7.42
C SER A 27 4.30 -3.94 7.91
N ARG A 28 4.59 -4.35 9.15
CA ARG A 28 5.90 -4.09 9.77
C ARG A 28 7.02 -4.81 9.01
N GLU A 29 8.20 -4.25 9.07
CA GLU A 29 9.40 -4.95 8.64
C GLU A 29 9.74 -5.97 9.73
N ASP A 30 9.83 -7.25 9.34
CA ASP A 30 10.10 -8.32 10.30
C ASP A 30 10.83 -9.47 9.60
N GLU A 31 12.15 -9.54 9.78
CA GLU A 31 12.95 -10.60 9.17
C GLU A 31 12.66 -11.97 9.75
N ASN A 32 11.96 -12.04 10.90
CA ASN A 32 11.60 -13.29 11.54
C ASN A 32 10.14 -13.69 11.29
N ALA A 33 9.46 -13.02 10.39
CA ALA A 33 8.08 -13.38 10.06
C ALA A 33 8.04 -14.82 9.48
N PRO A 34 7.08 -15.65 9.92
CA PRO A 34 7.05 -17.06 9.52
C PRO A 34 6.68 -17.28 8.06
N ARG A 35 6.12 -16.27 7.41
CA ARG A 35 5.76 -16.31 5.99
C ARG A 35 6.36 -15.10 5.28
N ALA A 36 6.79 -15.30 4.04
CA ALA A 36 7.33 -14.22 3.22
C ALA A 36 6.19 -13.45 2.54
N LEU A 37 5.36 -12.81 3.36
CA LEU A 37 4.17 -12.08 2.93
C LEU A 37 4.19 -10.68 3.54
N ALA A 38 3.91 -9.68 2.70
CA ALA A 38 3.70 -8.32 3.16
C ALA A 38 2.24 -7.93 2.96
N VAL A 39 1.66 -7.22 3.92
CA VAL A 39 0.32 -6.68 3.76
C VAL A 39 0.44 -5.34 3.06
N CYS A 40 -0.31 -5.19 1.97
CA CYS A 40 -0.23 -4.02 1.11
C CYS A 40 -1.60 -3.42 0.85
N VAL A 41 -1.61 -2.14 0.54
CA VAL A 41 -2.82 -1.38 0.18
C VAL A 41 -2.62 -0.84 -1.23
N PRO A 42 -3.57 -1.08 -2.15
CA PRO A 42 -3.44 -0.56 -3.51
C PRO A 42 -3.65 0.95 -3.55
N LEU A 43 -2.89 1.59 -4.44
CA LEU A 43 -2.99 3.01 -4.70
C LEU A 43 -3.68 3.22 -6.05
N THR A 44 -4.52 4.26 -6.14
CA THR A 44 -5.26 4.52 -7.36
C THR A 44 -5.44 6.02 -7.57
N THR A 45 -5.52 6.42 -8.83
CA THR A 45 -5.90 7.79 -9.21
C THR A 45 -7.41 7.90 -9.43
N GLU A 46 -8.12 6.77 -9.42
CA GLU A 46 -9.58 6.75 -9.52
C GLU A 46 -10.18 6.97 -8.15
N ILE A 47 -10.44 8.22 -7.82
CA ILE A 47 -10.89 8.65 -6.49
C ILE A 47 -12.42 8.56 -6.42
N ARG A 48 -12.92 7.83 -5.43
CA ARG A 48 -14.36 7.70 -5.18
C ARG A 48 -14.83 8.46 -3.96
N GLY A 49 -13.90 8.84 -3.07
CA GLY A 49 -14.18 9.58 -1.84
C GLY A 49 -14.59 8.68 -0.68
N GLY A 50 -14.66 9.27 0.51
CA GLY A 50 -15.09 8.59 1.73
C GLY A 50 -13.93 8.06 2.57
N ASP A 51 -14.29 7.39 3.67
CA ASP A 51 -13.34 7.01 4.71
C ASP A 51 -12.47 5.80 4.35
N TYR A 52 -12.78 5.12 3.26
CA TYR A 52 -11.98 4.00 2.77
C TYR A 52 -10.79 4.44 1.92
N GLU A 53 -10.67 5.73 1.69
CA GLU A 53 -9.59 6.28 0.87
C GLU A 53 -8.79 7.31 1.66
N VAL A 54 -7.48 7.22 1.56
CA VAL A 54 -6.56 8.15 2.21
C VAL A 54 -5.84 8.95 1.13
N ASN A 55 -5.96 10.27 1.17
CA ASN A 55 -5.27 11.14 0.23
C ASN A 55 -3.75 11.01 0.40
N LEU A 56 -3.06 10.93 -0.73
CA LEU A 56 -1.61 10.80 -0.74
C LEU A 56 -0.96 12.09 -1.23
N PRO A 57 0.26 12.40 -0.76
CA PRO A 57 1.04 13.47 -1.36
C PRO A 57 1.27 13.21 -2.85
N ARG A 58 1.41 14.25 -3.64
CA ARG A 58 1.73 14.12 -5.06
C ARG A 58 3.13 13.54 -5.23
N VAL A 59 3.26 12.61 -6.17
CA VAL A 59 4.54 11.97 -6.48
C VAL A 59 4.68 11.83 -7.99
N ARG A 60 5.92 11.87 -8.48
CA ARG A 60 6.19 11.84 -9.92
C ARG A 60 5.79 10.53 -10.59
N TRP A 61 5.94 9.43 -9.87
CA TRP A 61 5.73 8.10 -10.44
C TRP A 61 4.25 7.69 -10.49
N MET A 62 3.35 8.47 -9.89
CA MET A 62 1.93 8.21 -9.97
C MET A 62 1.38 8.76 -11.30
N PRO A 63 0.51 8.02 -12.00
CA PRO A 63 -0.11 8.49 -13.25
C PRO A 63 -0.87 9.81 -13.09
N GLY A 64 -1.10 10.48 -14.21
CA GLY A 64 -1.84 11.73 -14.23
C GLY A 64 -1.08 12.87 -13.60
N ALA A 65 -1.72 13.64 -12.74
CA ALA A 65 -1.10 14.78 -12.06
C ALA A 65 -0.31 14.38 -10.82
N GLY A 66 -0.07 13.09 -10.62
CA GLY A 66 0.66 12.59 -9.46
C GLY A 66 -0.16 12.53 -8.19
N HIS A 67 -1.48 12.75 -8.26
CA HIS A 67 -2.36 12.73 -7.11
C HIS A 67 -3.17 11.45 -7.09
N GLY A 68 -3.08 10.72 -5.99
CA GLY A 68 -3.82 9.48 -5.81
C GLY A 68 -4.25 9.28 -4.38
N VAL A 69 -4.92 8.17 -4.15
CA VAL A 69 -5.39 7.76 -2.83
C VAL A 69 -4.97 6.32 -2.56
N ALA A 70 -4.84 6.00 -1.28
CA ALA A 70 -4.68 4.62 -0.84
C ALA A 70 -6.09 4.06 -0.58
N ASN A 71 -6.45 2.99 -1.28
CA ASN A 71 -7.75 2.34 -1.14
C ASN A 71 -7.62 1.19 -0.14
N VAL A 72 -8.05 1.42 1.10
CA VAL A 72 -7.87 0.40 2.14
C VAL A 72 -8.80 -0.80 1.99
N GLN A 73 -9.90 -0.66 1.23
CA GLN A 73 -10.76 -1.82 0.95
C GLN A 73 -10.05 -2.90 0.15
N GLY A 74 -9.03 -2.53 -0.61
CA GLY A 74 -8.27 -3.46 -1.42
C GLY A 74 -7.10 -4.09 -0.69
N ILE A 75 -7.00 -3.93 0.63
CA ILE A 75 -5.90 -4.49 1.43
C ILE A 75 -5.72 -5.99 1.14
N THR A 76 -4.46 -6.40 0.92
CA THR A 76 -4.17 -7.77 0.51
C THR A 76 -2.75 -8.16 0.92
N SER A 77 -2.51 -9.46 1.00
CA SER A 77 -1.18 -10.01 1.25
C SER A 77 -0.49 -10.29 -0.08
N ILE A 78 0.77 -9.90 -0.18
CA ILE A 78 1.59 -10.11 -1.39
C ILE A 78 2.87 -10.84 -0.98
N GLU A 79 3.21 -11.88 -1.73
CA GLU A 79 4.47 -12.59 -1.53
C GLU A 79 5.65 -11.67 -1.82
N TYR A 80 6.68 -11.71 -0.99
CA TYR A 80 7.88 -10.86 -1.15
C TYR A 80 8.48 -10.95 -2.55
N ARG A 81 8.49 -12.15 -3.15
CA ARG A 81 9.05 -12.35 -4.49
C ARG A 81 8.36 -11.55 -5.58
N ARG A 82 7.15 -11.08 -5.33
CA ARG A 82 6.38 -10.26 -6.28
C ARG A 82 6.64 -8.78 -6.12
N LEU A 83 7.37 -8.38 -5.08
CA LEU A 83 7.70 -6.99 -4.79
C LEU A 83 9.08 -6.67 -5.39
N GLU A 84 9.15 -6.65 -6.72
CA GLU A 84 10.41 -6.49 -7.45
C GLU A 84 10.65 -5.08 -7.94
N ARG A 85 9.58 -4.41 -8.42
CA ARG A 85 9.68 -3.08 -9.03
C ARG A 85 9.24 -2.02 -8.03
N ARG A 86 10.22 -1.46 -7.34
CA ARG A 86 9.93 -0.38 -6.39
C ARG A 86 9.66 0.92 -7.14
N ALA A 87 8.53 1.56 -6.83
CA ALA A 87 8.16 2.86 -7.41
C ALA A 87 8.69 4.02 -6.57
N GLY A 88 8.62 3.88 -5.24
CA GLY A 88 9.04 4.93 -4.35
C GLY A 88 8.72 4.57 -2.90
N ARG A 89 8.66 5.59 -2.05
CA ARG A 89 8.40 5.41 -0.62
C ARG A 89 7.69 6.65 -0.08
N PHE A 90 6.72 6.42 0.78
CA PHE A 90 6.04 7.48 1.52
C PHE A 90 6.59 7.61 2.93
N GLU A 91 6.48 8.81 3.48
CA GLU A 91 6.92 9.11 4.83
C GLU A 91 6.11 8.31 5.87
N PRO A 92 6.67 8.07 7.07
CA PRO A 92 5.96 7.36 8.14
C PRO A 92 4.60 7.97 8.50
N SER A 93 4.47 9.29 8.44
CA SER A 93 3.19 9.94 8.74
C SER A 93 2.10 9.55 7.75
N VAL A 94 2.44 9.34 6.47
CA VAL A 94 1.49 8.88 5.46
C VAL A 94 1.07 7.45 5.74
N VAL A 95 2.04 6.59 6.08
CA VAL A 95 1.77 5.19 6.45
C VAL A 95 0.85 5.13 7.66
N ASP A 96 1.09 5.97 8.66
CA ASP A 96 0.24 6.03 9.86
C ASP A 96 -1.20 6.39 9.50
N GLY A 97 -1.40 7.33 8.58
CA GLY A 97 -2.73 7.68 8.10
C GLY A 97 -3.44 6.52 7.41
N VAL A 98 -2.71 5.78 6.59
CA VAL A 98 -3.26 4.59 5.92
C VAL A 98 -3.59 3.51 6.95
N ARG A 99 -2.69 3.26 7.90
CA ARG A 99 -2.93 2.28 8.98
C ARG A 99 -4.14 2.66 9.83
N THR A 100 -4.32 3.94 10.09
CA THR A 100 -5.48 4.44 10.84
C THR A 100 -6.78 4.12 10.09
N ALA A 101 -6.80 4.32 8.78
CA ALA A 101 -7.97 3.99 7.97
C ALA A 101 -8.23 2.48 7.95
N VAL A 102 -7.17 1.66 7.89
CA VAL A 102 -7.29 0.20 7.98
C VAL A 102 -7.89 -0.19 9.33
N ALA A 103 -7.39 0.40 10.42
CA ALA A 103 -7.90 0.11 11.75
C ALA A 103 -9.39 0.48 11.87
N TRP A 104 -9.77 1.63 11.33
CA TRP A 104 -11.18 2.02 11.29
C TRP A 104 -12.01 1.01 10.50
N MET A 105 -11.57 0.63 9.32
CA MET A 105 -12.30 -0.31 8.47
C MET A 105 -12.48 -1.68 9.15
N LEU A 106 -11.47 -2.14 9.88
CA LEU A 106 -11.49 -3.44 10.56
C LEU A 106 -12.07 -3.35 11.97
N GLU A 107 -12.52 -2.17 12.37
CA GLU A 107 -13.07 -1.92 13.70
C GLU A 107 -12.10 -2.30 14.83
N LEU A 108 -10.81 -2.05 14.60
CA LEU A 108 -9.79 -2.30 15.62
C LEU A 108 -9.84 -1.18 16.65
N LYS A 109 -9.95 -1.55 17.89
CA LYS A 109 -10.00 -0.58 18.99
C LYS A 109 -8.60 -0.30 19.49
N ALA A 110 -8.35 0.96 19.86
CA ALA A 110 -7.13 1.31 20.56
C ALA A 110 -7.11 0.59 21.92
N PRO A 111 -5.92 0.11 22.36
CA PRO A 111 -5.80 -0.54 23.67
C PRO A 111 -6.09 0.42 24.81
#